data_2284211187af5ea0aeb18735e25f0542
#
_entry.id   2284211187af5ea0aeb18735e25f0542
#
_cell.length_a   1.000
_cell.length_b   1.000
_cell.length_c   1.000
_cell.angle_alpha   90.00
_cell.angle_beta   90.00
_cell.angle_gamma   90.00
#
_symmetry.space_group_name_H-M   'P 1'
#
loop_
_entity.id
_entity.type
_entity.pdbx_description
1 polymer ?
#
loop_
_entity_poly.entity_id
_entity_poly.type
_entity_poly.pdbx_seq_one_letter_code
_entity_poly.pdbx_strand_id
1 'polypeptide(L)'
;MLPYRITEIRPKSGPLTDVHLSMLHQHCQILSLELGQRGWLLVDVGDTEFGPHRISISQIVSIFEYHKNNEILIETENSFYRLSKESSPVGDTLSPTD
;
A
#
# COMPACT_ATOMS: atom_id res chain seq x y z
N MET A 1 11.22 0.85 -9.00
CA MET A 1 9.78 1.06 -9.03
C MET A 1 9.11 0.37 -7.87
N LEU A 2 8.18 1.03 -7.25
CA LEU A 2 7.52 0.47 -6.09
C LEU A 2 6.44 -0.51 -6.53
N PRO A 3 6.38 -1.71 -5.93
CA PRO A 3 5.57 -2.80 -6.49
C PRO A 3 4.08 -2.75 -6.20
N TYR A 4 3.65 -1.97 -5.22
CA TYR A 4 2.23 -1.93 -4.86
C TYR A 4 1.63 -0.57 -5.14
N ARG A 5 0.31 -0.54 -5.28
CA ARG A 5 -0.44 0.72 -5.34
C ARG A 5 -1.45 0.70 -4.21
N ILE A 6 -1.59 1.80 -3.51
CA ILE A 6 -2.59 1.92 -2.45
C ILE A 6 -3.91 2.27 -3.11
N THR A 7 -4.83 1.31 -3.19
CA THR A 7 -6.06 1.50 -3.94
C THR A 7 -7.22 1.95 -3.07
N GLU A 8 -7.15 1.72 -1.77
CA GLU A 8 -8.23 2.12 -0.89
C GLU A 8 -7.69 2.34 0.52
N ILE A 9 -8.16 3.39 1.18
CA ILE A 9 -7.89 3.63 2.58
C ILE A 9 -9.23 3.94 3.23
N ARG A 10 -9.57 3.21 4.29
CA ARG A 10 -10.84 3.40 4.96
C ARG A 10 -10.60 3.59 6.44
N PRO A 11 -10.73 4.80 6.96
CA PRO A 11 -10.59 5.03 8.39
C PRO A 11 -11.73 4.34 9.16
N LYS A 12 -11.44 3.85 10.34
CA LYS A 12 -12.48 3.24 11.17
C LYS A 12 -13.38 4.31 11.79
N SER A 13 -12.89 5.54 11.86
CA SER A 13 -13.64 6.63 12.46
C SER A 13 -13.21 7.93 11.80
N GLY A 14 -14.17 8.77 11.45
CA GLY A 14 -13.89 10.07 10.87
C GLY A 14 -13.49 10.03 9.41
N PRO A 15 -13.18 11.17 8.84
CA PRO A 15 -12.81 11.26 7.43
C PRO A 15 -11.35 10.89 7.19
N LEU A 16 -10.98 10.79 5.92
CA LEU A 16 -9.59 10.59 5.56
C LEU A 16 -8.77 11.79 6.02
N THR A 17 -7.59 11.52 6.55
CA THR A 17 -6.69 12.58 6.97
C THR A 17 -5.89 13.07 5.78
N ASP A 18 -5.13 14.14 5.96
CA ASP A 18 -4.28 14.66 4.90
C ASP A 18 -3.22 13.62 4.53
N VAL A 19 -2.71 12.89 5.50
CA VAL A 19 -1.74 11.85 5.22
C VAL A 19 -2.39 10.75 4.38
N HIS A 20 -3.61 10.34 4.72
CA HIS A 20 -4.33 9.35 3.93
C HIS A 20 -4.51 9.82 2.50
N LEU A 21 -4.88 11.09 2.32
CA LEU A 21 -5.09 11.62 0.98
C LEU A 21 -3.80 11.67 0.18
N SER A 22 -2.68 11.91 0.83
CA SER A 22 -1.41 11.93 0.12
C SER A 22 -0.95 10.54 -0.28
N MET A 23 -1.43 9.49 0.39
CA MET A 23 -1.04 8.12 0.10
C MET A 23 -1.95 7.45 -0.91
N LEU A 24 -3.21 7.85 -0.96
CA LEU A 24 -4.22 7.15 -1.75
C LEU A 24 -3.87 7.21 -3.23
N HIS A 25 -3.93 6.07 -3.88
CA HIS A 25 -3.63 5.87 -5.29
C HIS A 25 -2.14 6.00 -5.63
N GLN A 26 -1.28 6.13 -4.64
CA GLN A 26 0.14 6.24 -4.89
C GLN A 26 0.80 4.86 -4.86
N HIS A 27 1.94 4.76 -5.52
CA HIS A 27 2.72 3.53 -5.49
C HIS A 27 3.47 3.44 -4.18
N CYS A 28 3.69 2.22 -3.71
CA CYS A 28 4.38 2.02 -2.45
C CYS A 28 5.11 0.70 -2.40
N GLN A 29 5.96 0.57 -1.41
CA GLN A 29 6.65 -0.67 -1.09
C GLN A 29 6.44 -0.93 0.39
N ILE A 30 6.22 -2.20 0.74
CA ILE A 30 6.06 -2.57 2.14
C ILE A 30 7.45 -2.71 2.74
N LEU A 31 7.72 -1.95 3.77
CA LEU A 31 8.99 -2.05 4.47
C LEU A 31 8.89 -2.98 5.67
N SER A 32 7.79 -2.95 6.38
CA SER A 32 7.59 -3.81 7.54
C SER A 32 6.11 -3.93 7.86
N LEU A 33 5.60 -5.15 7.97
CA LEU A 33 4.25 -5.43 8.42
C LEU A 33 4.31 -6.60 9.37
N GLU A 34 4.14 -6.33 10.66
CA GLU A 34 4.11 -7.37 11.68
C GLU A 34 2.92 -7.12 12.58
N LEU A 35 2.20 -8.17 12.91
CA LEU A 35 1.05 -8.05 13.81
C LEU A 35 1.50 -7.48 15.15
N GLY A 36 0.74 -6.56 15.65
CA GLY A 36 1.04 -5.93 16.93
C GLY A 36 2.07 -4.82 16.87
N GLN A 37 2.60 -4.53 15.69
CA GLN A 37 3.60 -3.48 15.53
C GLN A 37 3.10 -2.45 14.54
N ARG A 38 3.68 -1.25 14.58
CA ARG A 38 3.40 -0.24 13.58
C ARG A 38 3.86 -0.75 12.24
N GLY A 39 3.09 -0.51 11.20
CA GLY A 39 3.52 -0.82 9.86
C GLY A 39 4.31 0.33 9.25
N TRP A 40 5.20 0.00 8.32
CA TRP A 40 6.00 1.01 7.62
C TRP A 40 5.91 0.77 6.13
N LEU A 41 5.61 1.84 5.40
CA LEU A 41 5.54 1.80 3.94
C LEU A 41 6.44 2.88 3.36
N LEU A 42 6.99 2.61 2.19
CA LEU A 42 7.69 3.61 1.43
C LEU A 42 6.71 4.04 0.34
N VAL A 43 6.27 5.28 0.35
CA VAL A 43 5.19 5.75 -0.51
C VAL A 43 5.68 6.87 -1.42
N ASP A 44 5.34 6.78 -2.70
CA ASP A 44 5.68 7.83 -3.65
C ASP A 44 4.56 8.87 -3.58
N VAL A 45 4.77 9.87 -2.76
CA VAL A 45 3.74 10.87 -2.52
C VAL A 45 3.73 12.01 -3.53
N GLY A 46 4.45 11.83 -4.62
CA GLY A 46 4.41 12.83 -5.70
C GLY A 46 5.44 13.93 -5.59
N ASP A 47 6.23 13.92 -4.53
CA ASP A 47 7.28 14.89 -4.38
C ASP A 47 8.54 14.32 -5.01
N THR A 48 8.73 14.61 -6.29
CA THR A 48 9.78 13.96 -7.01
C THR A 48 11.16 14.46 -6.64
N GLU A 49 11.25 15.57 -5.96
CA GLU A 49 12.55 16.10 -5.60
C GLU A 49 13.24 15.22 -4.57
N PHE A 50 12.49 14.70 -3.61
CA PHE A 50 13.07 13.89 -2.56
C PHE A 50 12.74 12.41 -2.69
N GLY A 51 11.94 12.03 -3.69
CA GLY A 51 11.57 10.64 -3.91
C GLY A 51 10.54 10.13 -2.91
N PRO A 52 10.43 8.81 -2.79
CA PRO A 52 9.42 8.23 -1.91
C PRO A 52 9.70 8.53 -0.44
N HIS A 53 8.64 8.60 0.35
CA HIS A 53 8.72 8.91 1.77
C HIS A 53 8.38 7.70 2.61
N ARG A 54 9.06 7.54 3.73
CA ARG A 54 8.72 6.49 4.69
C ARG A 54 7.56 6.98 5.52
N ILE A 55 6.48 6.22 5.52
CA ILE A 55 5.29 6.59 6.29
C ILE A 55 4.93 5.42 7.19
N SER A 56 4.65 5.72 8.46
CA SER A 56 4.19 4.69 9.37
C SER A 56 2.66 4.70 9.40
N ILE A 57 2.09 3.50 9.52
CA ILE A 57 0.66 3.37 9.77
C ILE A 57 0.52 2.84 11.19
N SER A 58 -0.68 2.88 11.73
CA SER A 58 -0.85 2.50 13.13
C SER A 58 -0.66 0.99 13.30
N GLN A 59 -0.76 0.54 14.53
CA GLN A 59 -0.46 -0.84 14.88
C GLN A 59 -1.28 -1.83 14.08
N ILE A 60 -0.64 -2.85 13.55
CA ILE A 60 -1.27 -3.82 12.66
C ILE A 60 -2.11 -4.81 13.47
N VAL A 61 -3.36 -4.94 13.08
CA VAL A 61 -4.29 -5.87 13.71
C VAL A 61 -4.42 -7.13 12.87
N SER A 62 -4.49 -7.02 11.55
CA SER A 62 -4.56 -8.20 10.71
C SER A 62 -3.99 -7.90 9.32
N ILE A 63 -3.56 -8.95 8.65
CA ILE A 63 -3.01 -8.87 7.30
C ILE A 63 -3.63 -10.01 6.51
N PHE A 64 -4.27 -9.69 5.39
CA PHE A 64 -4.87 -10.68 4.52
C PHE A 64 -4.27 -10.56 3.13
N GLU A 65 -3.76 -11.66 2.60
CA GLU A 65 -3.21 -11.67 1.25
C GLU A 65 -4.14 -12.42 0.32
N TYR A 66 -4.59 -11.78 -0.73
CA TYR A 66 -5.43 -12.40 -1.74
C TYR A 66 -4.57 -12.64 -2.98
N HIS A 67 -3.97 -13.82 -3.05
CA HIS A 67 -3.05 -14.13 -4.14
C HIS A 67 -3.72 -14.07 -5.50
N LYS A 68 -4.99 -14.44 -5.55
CA LYS A 68 -5.68 -14.44 -6.81
C LYS A 68 -5.76 -13.05 -7.42
N ASN A 69 -5.90 -12.03 -6.59
CA ASN A 69 -6.03 -10.66 -7.06
C ASN A 69 -4.75 -9.87 -6.86
N ASN A 70 -3.71 -10.47 -6.34
CA ASN A 70 -2.48 -9.78 -6.00
C ASN A 70 -2.76 -8.60 -5.07
N GLU A 71 -3.61 -8.81 -4.09
CA GLU A 71 -3.97 -7.75 -3.16
C GLU A 71 -3.61 -8.12 -1.73
N ILE A 72 -3.30 -7.10 -0.95
CA ILE A 72 -3.07 -7.25 0.48
C ILE A 72 -4.02 -6.29 1.18
N LEU A 73 -4.76 -6.79 2.15
CA LEU A 73 -5.61 -5.96 2.99
C LEU A 73 -4.96 -5.87 4.35
N ILE A 74 -4.72 -4.67 4.82
CA ILE A 74 -4.09 -4.43 6.10
C ILE A 74 -5.10 -3.74 7.00
N GLU A 75 -5.34 -4.34 8.15
CA GLU A 75 -6.15 -3.68 9.16
C GLU A 75 -5.23 -3.17 10.25
N THR A 76 -5.34 -1.90 10.59
CA THR A 76 -4.62 -1.34 11.72
C THR A 76 -5.63 -0.95 12.79
N GLU A 77 -5.15 -0.41 13.89
CA GLU A 77 -6.03 0.06 14.93
C GLU A 77 -6.99 1.14 14.44
N ASN A 78 -6.56 1.94 13.49
CA ASN A 78 -7.35 3.11 13.07
C ASN A 78 -7.92 3.04 11.67
N SER A 79 -7.44 2.15 10.82
CA SER A 79 -7.84 2.18 9.42
C SER A 79 -7.65 0.84 8.72
N PHE A 80 -8.27 0.74 7.54
CA PHE A 80 -8.04 -0.39 6.65
C PHE A 80 -7.35 0.14 5.40
N TYR A 81 -6.37 -0.60 4.90
CA TYR A 81 -5.63 -0.25 3.69
C TYR A 81 -5.69 -1.40 2.70
N ARG A 82 -5.95 -1.10 1.44
CA ARG A 82 -5.91 -2.11 0.39
C ARG A 82 -4.77 -1.75 -0.55
N LEU A 83 -3.86 -2.69 -0.74
CA LEU A 83 -2.72 -2.52 -1.63
C LEU A 83 -2.82 -3.56 -2.73
N SER A 84 -2.62 -3.14 -3.96
CA SER A 84 -2.66 -4.03 -5.11
C SER A 84 -1.26 -4.10 -5.69
N LYS A 85 -0.76 -5.31 -5.88
CA LYS A 85 0.56 -5.49 -6.46
C LYS A 85 0.43 -5.36 -7.97
N GLU A 86 1.19 -4.44 -8.53
CA GLU A 86 1.10 -4.21 -9.96
C GLU A 86 2.04 -5.13 -10.70
N SER A 87 1.54 -5.74 -11.73
CA SER A 87 2.37 -6.60 -12.53
C SER A 87 3.34 -5.79 -13.33
N SER A 88 4.48 -6.36 -13.58
CA SER A 88 5.43 -5.74 -14.45
C SER A 88 4.86 -5.70 -15.86
N PRO A 89 4.88 -4.58 -16.52
CA PRO A 89 4.37 -4.52 -17.88
C PRO A 89 5.09 -5.49 -18.79
N VAL A 90 6.35 -5.67 -18.57
CA VAL A 90 7.09 -6.60 -19.36
C VAL A 90 6.62 -8.01 -19.14
N GLY A 91 6.43 -8.34 -17.92
CA GLY A 91 5.95 -9.66 -17.61
C GLY A 91 4.60 -9.89 -18.18
N ASP A 92 3.74 -8.92 -18.08
CA ASP A 92 2.41 -9.08 -18.62
C ASP A 92 2.45 -9.23 -20.10
N THR A 93 3.29 -8.50 -20.73
CA THR A 93 3.33 -8.55 -22.13
C THR A 93 3.89 -9.83 -22.61
N LEU A 94 4.87 -10.30 -21.97
CA LEU A 94 5.47 -11.50 -22.44
C LEU A 94 4.65 -12.68 -22.24
N SER A 95 3.97 -12.71 -21.21
CA SER A 95 3.26 -13.90 -20.91
C SER A 95 2.27 -14.24 -21.96
N PRO A 96 1.55 -13.35 -22.48
CA PRO A 96 0.59 -13.78 -23.42
C PRO A 96 1.19 -14.06 -24.70
N THR A 97 2.29 -13.59 -24.94
CA THR A 97 2.76 -13.77 -26.15
C THR A 97 3.19 -14.97 -26.36
N ASP A 98 3.20 -15.31 -25.65
CA ASP A 98 3.60 -16.28 -25.85
C ASP A 98 2.91 -17.08 -26.04
#